data_020a2c8040b252889f084aa58c26de82
#
_entry.id   020a2c8040b252889f084aa58c26de82
#
_cell.length_a   1.000
_cell.length_b   1.000
_cell.length_c   1.000
_cell.angle_alpha   90.00
_cell.angle_beta   90.00
_cell.angle_gamma   90.00
#
_symmetry.space_group_name_H-M   'P 1'
#
loop_
_entity.id
_entity.type
_entity.pdbx_description
1 polymer ?
#
loop_
_entity_poly.entity_id
_entity_poly.type
_entity_poly.pdbx_seq_one_letter_code
_entity_poly.pdbx_strand_id
1 'polypeptide(L)'
;DELSAYLVTEKNFPVSRPTLYNTMRLFLELRLVLRHNIQGKTKYEPCYNSGNHIHQVCTLCGKVTEIPAQLMENEFTQVKLKRFRPEAFAMYIYGVCSKCQAQLTRQKKTEKKQNKKIQRNEQR
;
A
#
# COMPACT_ATOMS: atom_id res chain seq x y z
N ASP A 1 -4.05 8.44 -13.06
CA ASP A 1 -5.47 8.78 -13.26
C ASP A 1 -6.08 9.48 -12.03
N GLU A 2 -5.88 8.98 -10.80
CA GLU A 2 -6.38 9.60 -9.56
C GLU A 2 -5.86 11.03 -9.37
N LEU A 3 -4.56 11.28 -9.59
CA LEU A 3 -3.96 12.60 -9.47
C LEU A 3 -4.53 13.58 -10.51
N SER A 4 -4.73 13.13 -11.74
CA SER A 4 -5.35 13.95 -12.80
C SER A 4 -6.77 14.36 -12.42
N ALA A 5 -7.58 13.43 -11.94
CA ALA A 5 -8.94 13.69 -11.48
C ALA A 5 -8.95 14.68 -10.29
N TYR A 6 -8.08 14.47 -9.31
CA TYR A 6 -7.95 15.37 -8.15
C TYR A 6 -7.61 16.81 -8.55
N LEU A 7 -6.67 17.00 -9.48
CA LEU A 7 -6.26 18.33 -9.94
C LEU A 7 -7.42 19.07 -10.61
N VAL A 8 -8.26 18.36 -11.37
CA VAL A 8 -9.43 18.96 -12.01
C VAL A 8 -10.53 19.28 -11.00
N THR A 9 -10.90 18.31 -10.14
CA THR A 9 -12.08 18.42 -9.26
C THR A 9 -11.82 19.29 -8.05
N GLU A 10 -10.67 19.11 -7.38
CA GLU A 10 -10.38 19.77 -6.10
C GLU A 10 -9.55 21.04 -6.24
N LYS A 11 -8.72 21.13 -7.28
CA LYS A 11 -7.82 22.27 -7.49
C LYS A 11 -8.21 23.17 -8.65
N ASN A 12 -9.25 22.79 -9.40
CA ASN A 12 -9.66 23.49 -10.62
C ASN A 12 -8.46 23.79 -11.55
N PHE A 13 -7.54 22.83 -11.64
CA PHE A 13 -6.30 22.94 -12.39
C PHE A 13 -6.22 21.82 -13.42
N PRO A 14 -6.81 21.99 -14.61
CA PRO A 14 -6.75 20.99 -15.66
C PRO A 14 -5.34 20.90 -16.23
N VAL A 15 -4.76 19.72 -16.18
CA VAL A 15 -3.44 19.40 -16.72
C VAL A 15 -3.57 18.27 -17.74
N SER A 16 -2.90 18.41 -18.89
CA SER A 16 -2.86 17.34 -19.87
C SER A 16 -2.11 16.12 -19.33
N ARG A 17 -2.52 14.92 -19.74
CA ARG A 17 -1.83 13.68 -19.36
C ARG A 17 -0.33 13.71 -19.71
N PRO A 18 0.10 14.11 -20.92
CA PRO A 18 1.52 14.22 -21.25
C PRO A 18 2.28 15.14 -20.30
N THR A 19 1.72 16.29 -19.95
CA THR A 19 2.33 17.23 -19.01
C THR A 19 2.50 16.59 -17.64
N LEU A 20 1.47 15.91 -17.14
CA LEU A 20 1.52 15.21 -15.85
C LEU A 20 2.60 14.12 -15.85
N TYR A 21 2.67 13.29 -16.88
CA TYR A 21 3.70 12.25 -17.02
C TYR A 21 5.11 12.84 -17.07
N ASN A 22 5.34 13.88 -17.83
CA ASN A 22 6.64 14.55 -17.94
C ASN A 22 7.07 15.17 -16.61
N THR A 23 6.14 15.79 -15.89
CA THR A 23 6.39 16.36 -14.56
C THR A 23 6.74 15.26 -13.55
N MET A 24 5.99 14.17 -13.53
CA MET A 24 6.27 13.04 -12.63
C MET A 24 7.61 12.39 -12.94
N ARG A 25 7.98 12.27 -14.22
CA ARG A 25 9.29 11.77 -14.62
C ARG A 25 10.43 12.68 -14.12
N LEU A 26 10.28 14.00 -14.27
CA LEU A 26 11.22 14.96 -13.74
C LEU A 26 11.35 14.86 -12.21
N PHE A 27 10.26 14.71 -11.50
CA PHE A 27 10.27 14.55 -10.04
C PHE A 27 10.97 13.25 -9.61
N LEU A 28 10.84 12.17 -10.37
CA LEU A 28 11.59 10.93 -10.13
C LEU A 28 13.10 11.14 -10.36
N GLU A 29 13.48 11.79 -11.45
CA GLU A 29 14.89 12.11 -11.78
C GLU A 29 15.53 13.00 -10.70
N LEU A 30 14.80 14.00 -10.21
CA LEU A 30 15.23 14.88 -9.13
C LEU A 30 15.10 14.27 -7.73
N ARG A 31 14.61 13.04 -7.62
CA ARG A 31 14.35 12.34 -6.35
C ARG A 31 13.40 13.09 -5.41
N LEU A 32 12.45 13.82 -5.96
CA LEU A 32 11.41 14.50 -5.20
C LEU A 32 10.24 13.56 -4.87
N VAL A 33 10.09 12.50 -5.66
CA VAL A 33 9.11 11.44 -5.43
C VAL A 33 9.74 10.07 -5.62
N LEU A 34 9.20 9.07 -4.92
CA LEU A 34 9.48 7.66 -5.12
C LEU A 34 8.30 7.01 -5.87
N ARG A 35 8.62 6.02 -6.70
CA ARG A 35 7.62 5.23 -7.40
C ARG A 35 7.54 3.83 -6.80
N HIS A 36 6.35 3.43 -6.41
CA HIS A 36 6.04 2.12 -5.87
C HIS A 36 5.10 1.35 -6.79
N ASN A 37 5.31 0.06 -6.91
CA ASN A 37 4.35 -0.83 -7.56
C ASN A 37 3.71 -1.71 -6.47
N ILE A 38 2.46 -1.44 -6.15
CA ILE A 38 1.71 -2.13 -5.11
C ILE A 38 0.50 -2.79 -5.75
N GLN A 39 0.47 -4.13 -5.73
CA GLN A 39 -0.61 -4.94 -6.33
C GLN A 39 -0.90 -4.56 -7.80
N GLY A 40 0.14 -4.37 -8.60
CA GLY A 40 0.03 -4.01 -10.01
C GLY A 40 -0.36 -2.55 -10.28
N LYS A 41 -0.52 -1.73 -9.25
CA LYS A 41 -0.79 -0.29 -9.37
C LYS A 41 0.45 0.51 -9.05
N THR A 42 0.75 1.48 -9.91
CA THR A 42 1.82 2.45 -9.66
C THR A 42 1.34 3.54 -8.71
N LYS A 43 2.06 3.71 -7.61
CA LYS A 43 1.86 4.77 -6.61
C LYS A 43 3.10 5.65 -6.55
N TYR A 44 2.90 6.93 -6.26
CA TYR A 44 3.99 7.89 -6.08
C TYR A 44 3.93 8.48 -4.67
N GLU A 45 5.09 8.63 -4.07
CA GLU A 45 5.26 9.15 -2.71
C GLU A 45 6.25 10.30 -2.70
N PRO A 46 5.93 11.43 -2.05
CA PRO A 46 6.87 12.53 -1.88
C PRO A 46 8.06 12.15 -1.00
N CYS A 47 9.27 12.51 -1.41
CA CYS A 47 10.50 12.19 -0.67
C CYS A 47 10.79 13.12 0.52
N TYR A 48 10.09 14.24 0.67
CA TYR A 48 10.42 15.24 1.69
C TYR A 48 10.17 14.82 3.15
N ASN A 49 9.39 13.76 3.35
CA ASN A 49 9.17 13.14 4.67
C ASN A 49 9.84 11.77 4.80
N SER A 50 10.69 11.42 3.87
CA SER A 50 11.25 10.09 3.77
C SER A 50 12.39 9.83 4.76
N GLY A 51 12.05 9.70 6.04
CA GLY A 51 12.73 8.70 6.83
C GLY A 51 12.42 7.31 6.26
N ASN A 52 13.26 6.34 6.52
CA ASN A 52 12.94 4.96 6.20
C ASN A 52 11.59 4.59 6.82
N HIS A 53 10.68 4.03 6.05
CA HIS A 53 9.37 3.60 6.52
C HIS A 53 8.96 2.27 5.88
N ILE A 54 8.02 1.63 6.52
CA ILE A 54 7.51 0.33 6.14
C ILE A 54 6.06 0.50 5.69
N HIS A 55 5.74 -0.02 4.51
CA HIS A 55 4.38 -0.05 4.01
C HIS A 55 3.66 -1.33 4.43
N GLN A 56 2.53 -1.20 5.09
CA GLN A 56 1.59 -2.30 5.29
C GLN A 56 0.53 -2.27 4.20
N VAL A 57 0.39 -3.36 3.47
CA VAL A 57 -0.54 -3.48 2.35
C VAL A 57 -1.56 -4.56 2.66
N CYS A 58 -2.85 -4.19 2.73
CA CYS A 58 -3.92 -5.17 2.84
C CYS A 58 -4.16 -5.84 1.49
N THR A 59 -4.01 -7.17 1.43
CA THR A 59 -4.21 -7.95 0.21
C THR A 59 -5.68 -8.04 -0.24
N LEU A 60 -6.64 -7.77 0.66
CA LEU A 60 -8.06 -7.85 0.36
C LEU A 60 -8.65 -6.51 -0.10
N CYS A 61 -8.39 -5.41 0.61
CA CYS A 61 -8.96 -4.12 0.26
C CYS A 61 -7.97 -3.13 -0.37
N GLY A 62 -6.68 -3.51 -0.47
CA GLY A 62 -5.63 -2.67 -1.04
C GLY A 62 -5.22 -1.47 -0.19
N LYS A 63 -5.75 -1.34 1.05
CA LYS A 63 -5.36 -0.25 1.94
C LYS A 63 -3.88 -0.32 2.25
N VAL A 64 -3.19 0.82 2.07
CA VAL A 64 -1.78 1.01 2.44
C VAL A 64 -1.71 1.91 3.66
N THR A 65 -0.92 1.52 4.64
CA THR A 65 -0.58 2.33 5.82
C THR A 65 0.93 2.31 6.02
N GLU A 66 1.46 3.37 6.57
CA GLU A 66 2.89 3.51 6.84
C GLU A 66 3.18 3.29 8.31
N ILE A 67 4.32 2.63 8.57
CA ILE A 67 4.87 2.48 9.92
C ILE A 67 6.29 3.05 9.92
N PRO A 68 6.69 3.79 10.96
CA PRO A 68 8.07 4.25 11.10
C PRO A 68 9.05 3.07 11.10
N ALA A 69 10.11 3.14 10.31
CA ALA A 69 11.12 2.09 10.23
C ALA A 69 12.06 2.00 11.43
N GLN A 70 11.96 2.93 12.38
CA GLN A 70 12.78 2.97 13.60
C GLN A 70 12.78 1.65 14.39
N LEU A 71 11.68 0.88 14.25
CA LEU A 71 11.56 -0.44 14.88
C LEU A 71 12.50 -1.50 14.25
N MET A 72 13.02 -1.25 13.04
CA MET A 72 13.85 -2.19 12.28
C MET A 72 15.19 -1.61 11.82
N GLU A 73 15.51 -0.37 12.17
CA GLU A 73 16.77 0.28 11.74
C GLU A 73 18.00 -0.51 12.19
N ASN A 74 17.95 -1.09 13.37
CA ASN A 74 19.06 -1.89 13.92
C ASN A 74 19.30 -3.18 13.10
N GLU A 75 18.26 -3.76 12.54
CA GLU A 75 18.35 -4.98 11.73
C GLU A 75 18.98 -4.69 10.35
N PHE A 76 18.62 -3.56 9.74
CA PHE A 76 19.16 -3.16 8.44
C PHE A 76 20.59 -2.65 8.49
N THR A 77 21.04 -2.05 9.59
CA THR A 77 22.43 -1.60 9.74
C THR A 77 23.42 -2.77 9.78
N GLN A 78 22.96 -3.98 10.07
CA GLN A 78 23.78 -5.20 10.06
C GLN A 78 24.01 -5.79 8.66
N VAL A 79 23.24 -5.36 7.66
CA VAL A 79 23.41 -5.84 6.29
C VAL A 79 24.65 -5.23 5.66
N LYS A 80 25.70 -6.05 5.47
CA LYS A 80 26.94 -5.63 4.80
C LYS A 80 26.78 -5.66 3.29
N LEU A 81 26.60 -4.49 2.71
CA LEU A 81 26.52 -4.31 1.26
C LEU A 81 27.94 -4.06 0.70
N LYS A 82 28.49 -5.04 -0.04
CA LYS A 82 29.83 -4.90 -0.63
C LYS A 82 29.80 -3.91 -1.80
N ARG A 83 30.68 -2.89 -1.76
CA ARG A 83 30.87 -1.91 -2.83
C ARG A 83 29.56 -1.18 -3.24
N PHE A 84 28.63 -1.03 -2.31
CA PHE A 84 27.35 -0.39 -2.53
C PHE A 84 27.05 0.59 -1.41
N ARG A 85 26.78 1.84 -1.76
CA ARG A 85 26.35 2.88 -0.81
C ARG A 85 24.83 2.98 -0.87
N PRO A 86 24.10 2.49 0.12
CA PRO A 86 22.65 2.61 0.14
C PRO A 86 22.25 4.08 0.38
N GLU A 87 21.25 4.55 -0.33
CA GLU A 87 20.68 5.89 -0.16
C GLU A 87 19.31 5.84 0.51
N ALA A 88 18.53 4.80 0.24
CA ALA A 88 17.22 4.57 0.82
C ALA A 88 16.83 3.10 0.69
N PHE A 89 15.87 2.67 1.48
CA PHE A 89 15.20 1.37 1.30
C PHE A 89 13.69 1.52 1.48
N ALA A 90 12.93 0.61 0.91
CA ALA A 90 11.50 0.47 1.15
C ALA A 90 11.20 -0.98 1.50
N MET A 91 10.31 -1.18 2.47
CA MET A 91 9.81 -2.50 2.86
C MET A 91 8.29 -2.53 2.74
N TYR A 92 7.77 -3.67 2.27
CA TYR A 92 6.35 -3.92 2.16
C TYR A 92 5.97 -5.15 2.96
N ILE A 93 4.98 -4.99 3.85
CA ILE A 93 4.39 -6.09 4.61
C ILE A 93 2.99 -6.32 4.06
N TYR A 94 2.75 -7.48 3.48
CA TYR A 94 1.45 -7.88 2.94
C TYR A 94 0.68 -8.69 3.97
N GLY A 95 -0.58 -8.36 4.15
CA GLY A 95 -1.41 -9.04 5.13
C GLY A 95 -2.88 -8.64 5.01
N VAL A 96 -3.65 -8.85 6.06
CA VAL A 96 -5.08 -8.53 6.09
C VAL A 96 -5.33 -7.50 7.20
N CYS A 97 -5.88 -6.34 6.86
CA CYS A 97 -6.18 -5.29 7.83
C CYS A 97 -7.30 -5.72 8.81
N SER A 98 -7.38 -5.07 9.95
CA SER A 98 -8.36 -5.38 11.01
C SER A 98 -9.81 -5.38 10.52
N LYS A 99 -10.17 -4.42 9.65
CA LYS A 99 -11.50 -4.33 9.04
C LYS A 99 -11.82 -5.57 8.21
N CYS A 100 -10.89 -6.01 7.36
CA CYS A 100 -11.06 -7.20 6.54
C CYS A 100 -11.04 -8.48 7.37
N GLN A 101 -10.22 -8.57 8.41
CA GLN A 101 -10.24 -9.70 9.36
C GLN A 101 -11.60 -9.83 10.03
N ALA A 102 -12.18 -8.73 10.49
CA ALA A 102 -13.52 -8.73 11.10
C ALA A 102 -14.60 -9.19 10.11
N GLN A 103 -14.52 -8.80 8.84
CA GLN A 103 -15.46 -9.25 7.80
C GLN A 103 -15.33 -10.76 7.56
N LEU A 104 -14.12 -11.29 7.42
CA LEU A 104 -13.89 -12.73 7.26
C LEU A 104 -14.41 -13.53 8.43
N THR A 105 -14.23 -13.05 9.65
CA THR A 105 -14.74 -13.70 10.85
C THR A 105 -16.27 -13.75 10.88
N ARG A 106 -16.94 -12.66 10.45
CA ARG A 106 -18.41 -12.62 10.33
C ARG A 106 -18.93 -13.62 9.29
N GLN A 107 -18.30 -13.68 8.12
CA GLN A 107 -18.66 -14.62 7.05
C GLN A 107 -18.56 -16.06 7.53
N LYS A 108 -17.44 -16.46 8.15
CA LYS A 108 -17.26 -17.81 8.72
C LYS A 108 -18.32 -18.17 9.77
N LYS A 109 -18.77 -17.20 10.58
CA LYS A 109 -19.85 -17.44 11.57
C LYS A 109 -21.20 -17.64 10.90
N THR A 110 -21.48 -16.94 9.81
CA THR A 110 -22.72 -17.06 9.05
C THR A 110 -22.80 -18.42 8.34
N GLU A 111 -21.73 -18.81 7.67
CA GLU A 111 -21.63 -20.13 7.01
C GLU A 111 -21.81 -21.29 7.99
N LYS A 112 -21.15 -21.22 9.16
CA LYS A 112 -21.33 -22.24 10.21
C LYS A 112 -22.77 -22.33 10.72
N LYS A 113 -23.48 -21.19 10.81
CA LYS A 113 -24.90 -21.18 11.21
C LYS A 113 -25.80 -21.77 10.14
N GLN A 114 -25.53 -21.49 8.87
CA GLN A 114 -26.28 -22.04 7.74
C GLN A 114 -26.10 -23.57 7.64
N ASN A 115 -24.86 -24.05 7.70
CA ASN A 115 -24.57 -25.49 7.65
C ASN A 115 -25.23 -26.26 8.81
N LYS A 116 -25.23 -25.67 10.03
CA LYS A 116 -25.95 -26.29 11.16
C LYS A 116 -27.47 -26.34 10.97
N LYS A 117 -28.06 -25.36 10.28
CA LYS A 117 -29.51 -25.36 9.95
C LYS A 117 -29.84 -26.43 8.91
N ILE A 118 -29.01 -26.58 7.89
CA ILE A 118 -29.20 -27.60 6.84
C ILE A 118 -29.13 -28.99 7.46
N GLN A 119 -28.12 -29.31 8.25
CA GLN A 119 -27.97 -30.60 8.92
C GLN A 119 -29.12 -30.93 9.85
N ARG A 120 -29.73 -29.94 10.54
CA ARG A 120 -30.90 -30.15 11.38
C ARG A 120 -32.17 -30.45 10.59
N ASN A 121 -32.29 -29.92 9.38
CA ASN A 121 -33.45 -30.15 8.53
C ASN A 121 -33.39 -31.52 7.81
N GLU A 122 -32.20 -32.03 7.55
CA GLU A 122 -31.99 -33.36 6.94
C GLU A 122 -32.18 -34.51 7.93
N GLN A 123 -32.14 -34.25 9.24
CA GLN A 123 -32.36 -35.25 10.30
C GLN A 123 -33.81 -35.27 10.80
N ARG A 124 -34.71 -34.53 10.22
CA ARG A 124 -36.15 -34.54 10.49
C ARG A 124 -36.93 -35.23 9.38
#